data_72f962d6b758d881b33fd485686105cd
#
_entry.id   72f962d6b758d881b33fd485686105cd
#
_cell.length_a   1.000
_cell.length_b   1.000
_cell.length_c   1.000
_cell.angle_alpha   90.00
_cell.angle_beta   90.00
_cell.angle_gamma   90.00
#
_symmetry.space_group_name_H-M   'P 1'
#
loop_
_entity.id
_entity.type
_entity.pdbx_description
1 polymer ?
#
loop_
_entity_poly.entity_id
_entity_poly.type
_entity_poly.pdbx_seq_one_letter_code
_entity_poly.pdbx_strand_id
1 'polypeptide(L)'
;KQAAALIARVLDLGRDVQTSDHTGSTRAGTSALRAAFDAVKAGSARCALVIASDARLAPPKSGMETNFGDGAAAFLVSDGDAIATLEGFHALADEITDVWRPTGHEFTHTWEDRFVIQESFTPNMNGAIAGYLDKSGTSIGDYQRVALYAPDARSHAGVARASGVGKDALQSPLFGRLGNAGTAFAPLQLVAALETSGPGEKILVANFGNGADATAFQTTDAITNLGERRGVNWNLARRRVVDSYDDYVKAKGLAASEWDAGTNPGLSATILFRERDDDLSLLGQK
;
A
#
# COMPACT_ATOMS: atom_id res chain seq x y z
N LYS A 1 14.25 -0.36 14.63
CA LYS A 1 15.17 -0.35 13.45
C LYS A 1 14.42 0.31 12.29
N GLN A 2 15.15 1.01 11.43
CA GLN A 2 14.61 1.59 10.22
C GLN A 2 14.37 0.48 9.18
N ALA A 3 13.12 0.34 8.71
CA ALA A 3 12.74 -0.71 7.76
C ALA A 3 13.40 -0.50 6.39
N ALA A 4 13.46 0.74 5.91
CA ALA A 4 14.09 1.07 4.64
C ALA A 4 15.57 0.68 4.59
N ALA A 5 16.34 0.92 5.67
CA ALA A 5 17.74 0.52 5.75
C ALA A 5 17.90 -1.01 5.74
N LEU A 6 16.99 -1.73 6.39
CA LEU A 6 16.96 -3.18 6.37
C LEU A 6 16.70 -3.72 4.96
N ILE A 7 15.71 -3.17 4.27
CA ILE A 7 15.35 -3.56 2.91
C ILE A 7 16.50 -3.26 1.95
N ALA A 8 17.15 -2.10 2.09
CA ALA A 8 18.32 -1.75 1.28
C ALA A 8 19.45 -2.80 1.39
N ARG A 9 19.68 -3.32 2.59
CA ARG A 9 20.67 -4.41 2.81
C ARG A 9 20.21 -5.74 2.22
N VAL A 10 18.95 -6.09 2.38
CA VAL A 10 18.40 -7.34 1.80
C VAL A 10 18.46 -7.32 0.27
N LEU A 11 18.28 -6.16 -0.34
CA LEU A 11 18.38 -5.96 -1.78
C LEU A 11 19.83 -5.77 -2.27
N ASP A 12 20.80 -5.79 -1.37
CA ASP A 12 22.21 -5.60 -1.67
C ASP A 12 22.52 -4.25 -2.36
N LEU A 13 21.79 -3.23 -1.97
CA LEU A 13 22.07 -1.88 -2.44
C LEU A 13 23.38 -1.38 -1.82
N GLY A 14 24.09 -0.54 -2.58
CA GLY A 14 25.30 0.12 -2.09
C GLY A 14 25.07 0.87 -0.77
N ARG A 15 26.15 1.15 -0.04
CA ARG A 15 26.04 1.87 1.26
C ARG A 15 25.76 3.36 1.09
N ASP A 16 26.00 3.89 -0.09
CA ASP A 16 25.75 5.31 -0.44
C ASP A 16 24.30 5.48 -0.96
N VAL A 17 23.35 5.18 -0.09
CA VAL A 17 21.93 5.38 -0.35
C VAL A 17 21.27 6.08 0.84
N GLN A 18 20.38 7.02 0.56
CA GLN A 18 19.54 7.62 1.58
C GLN A 18 18.35 6.71 1.86
N THR A 19 18.01 6.53 3.13
CA THR A 19 16.85 5.74 3.55
C THR A 19 15.96 6.53 4.48
N SER A 20 14.64 6.37 4.36
CA SER A 20 13.64 6.98 5.24
C SER A 20 12.45 6.06 5.42
N ASP A 21 11.85 6.07 6.62
CA ASP A 21 10.59 5.39 6.91
C ASP A 21 9.47 6.42 7.02
N HIS A 22 8.35 6.13 6.37
CA HIS A 22 7.11 6.87 6.47
C HIS A 22 6.12 6.03 7.28
N THR A 23 5.60 6.57 8.37
CA THR A 23 4.73 5.86 9.31
C THR A 23 3.65 6.77 9.88
N GLY A 24 2.79 6.24 10.75
CA GLY A 24 1.82 7.02 11.51
C GLY A 24 0.48 7.27 10.81
N SER A 25 0.31 6.79 9.58
CA SER A 25 -0.95 6.93 8.84
C SER A 25 -1.07 5.84 7.79
N THR A 26 -2.28 5.43 7.45
CA THR A 26 -2.55 4.56 6.29
C THR A 26 -2.20 5.23 4.96
N ARG A 27 -1.99 6.56 4.94
CA ARG A 27 -1.43 7.31 3.80
C ARG A 27 0.10 7.25 3.70
N ALA A 28 0.79 6.58 4.60
CA ALA A 28 2.26 6.56 4.58
C ALA A 28 2.82 6.11 3.22
N GLY A 29 2.16 5.15 2.53
CA GLY A 29 2.57 4.68 1.20
C GLY A 29 2.47 5.76 0.11
N THR A 30 1.35 6.49 0.03
CA THR A 30 1.18 7.60 -0.93
C THR A 30 2.04 8.80 -0.56
N SER A 31 2.24 9.07 0.72
CA SER A 31 3.16 10.11 1.21
C SER A 31 4.61 9.81 0.84
N ALA A 32 5.07 8.57 1.00
CA ALA A 32 6.40 8.14 0.58
C ALA A 32 6.58 8.24 -0.95
N LEU A 33 5.56 7.85 -1.71
CA LEU A 33 5.57 7.97 -3.17
C LEU A 33 5.67 9.44 -3.59
N ARG A 34 4.92 10.33 -2.96
CA ARG A 34 5.01 11.78 -3.20
C ARG A 34 6.40 12.31 -2.87
N ALA A 35 6.96 11.97 -1.71
CA ALA A 35 8.30 12.40 -1.32
C ALA A 35 9.38 11.94 -2.32
N ALA A 36 9.24 10.73 -2.89
CA ALA A 36 10.12 10.22 -3.92
C ALA A 36 10.04 11.04 -5.23
N PHE A 37 8.83 11.38 -5.67
CA PHE A 37 8.67 12.27 -6.84
C PHE A 37 9.29 13.64 -6.59
N ASP A 38 9.09 14.22 -5.41
CA ASP A 38 9.68 15.52 -5.07
C ASP A 38 11.22 15.45 -5.02
N ALA A 39 11.78 14.37 -4.46
CA ALA A 39 13.23 14.17 -4.41
C ALA A 39 13.86 14.03 -5.80
N VAL A 40 13.23 13.27 -6.69
CA VAL A 40 13.70 13.09 -8.08
C VAL A 40 13.55 14.41 -8.85
N LYS A 41 12.39 15.06 -8.74
CA LYS A 41 12.15 16.36 -9.42
C LYS A 41 13.09 17.46 -8.94
N ALA A 42 13.46 17.46 -7.66
CA ALA A 42 14.43 18.41 -7.10
C ALA A 42 15.90 18.08 -7.45
N GLY A 43 16.16 16.92 -8.07
CA GLY A 43 17.50 16.47 -8.41
C GLY A 43 18.33 15.98 -7.21
N SER A 44 17.71 15.80 -6.04
CA SER A 44 18.38 15.24 -4.85
C SER A 44 18.51 13.71 -4.91
N ALA A 45 17.74 13.06 -5.78
CA ALA A 45 17.88 11.66 -6.12
C ALA A 45 17.68 11.45 -7.62
N ARG A 46 18.44 10.56 -8.25
CA ARG A 46 18.21 10.13 -9.65
C ARG A 46 17.09 9.11 -9.74
N CYS A 47 17.00 8.27 -8.73
CA CYS A 47 15.89 7.32 -8.58
C CYS A 47 15.62 7.05 -7.10
N ALA A 48 14.39 6.67 -6.81
CA ALA A 48 13.94 6.31 -5.47
C ALA A 48 13.09 5.05 -5.52
N LEU A 49 13.42 4.06 -4.71
CA LEU A 49 12.59 2.86 -4.52
C LEU A 49 11.63 3.13 -3.36
N VAL A 50 10.34 3.14 -3.66
CA VAL A 50 9.26 3.29 -2.68
C VAL A 50 8.65 1.92 -2.43
N ILE A 51 8.53 1.53 -1.16
CA ILE A 51 7.90 0.28 -0.77
C ILE A 51 6.83 0.60 0.27
N ALA A 52 5.60 0.27 -0.05
CA ALA A 52 4.47 0.31 0.88
C ALA A 52 4.10 -1.11 1.27
N SER A 53 4.14 -1.43 2.56
CA SER A 53 3.75 -2.76 3.04
C SER A 53 3.02 -2.65 4.37
N ASP A 54 2.04 -3.50 4.56
CA ASP A 54 1.30 -3.58 5.82
C ASP A 54 0.81 -5.01 6.06
N ALA A 55 0.85 -5.43 7.33
CA ALA A 55 0.37 -6.70 7.81
C ALA A 55 -0.25 -6.48 9.19
N ARG A 56 -1.53 -6.11 9.19
CA ARG A 56 -2.26 -5.75 10.41
C ARG A 56 -3.03 -6.94 10.95
N LEU A 57 -2.94 -7.13 12.25
CA LEU A 57 -3.74 -8.12 12.95
C LEU A 57 -5.02 -7.49 13.49
N ALA A 58 -6.13 -8.14 13.23
CA ALA A 58 -7.42 -7.82 13.83
C ALA A 58 -7.77 -8.83 14.92
N PRO A 59 -8.58 -8.46 15.91
CA PRO A 59 -9.05 -9.42 16.89
C PRO A 59 -9.76 -10.60 16.20
N PRO A 60 -9.47 -11.84 16.57
CA PRO A 60 -10.08 -13.01 15.99
C PRO A 60 -11.62 -12.96 16.00
N LYS A 61 -12.23 -13.34 14.88
CA LYS A 61 -13.70 -13.31 14.66
C LYS A 61 -14.32 -11.91 14.68
N SER A 62 -13.53 -10.85 14.61
CA SER A 62 -14.04 -9.48 14.46
C SER A 62 -14.41 -9.14 13.01
N GLY A 63 -15.21 -8.10 12.81
CA GLY A 63 -15.49 -7.55 11.48
C GLY A 63 -14.23 -7.05 10.75
N MET A 64 -13.25 -6.55 11.49
CA MET A 64 -11.96 -6.15 10.92
C MET A 64 -11.17 -7.33 10.35
N GLU A 65 -11.24 -8.51 10.97
CA GLU A 65 -10.53 -9.70 10.49
C GLU A 65 -10.99 -10.11 9.09
N THR A 66 -12.28 -9.99 8.80
CA THR A 66 -12.84 -10.30 7.47
C THR A 66 -12.50 -9.27 6.41
N ASN A 67 -12.17 -8.04 6.81
CA ASN A 67 -11.87 -6.94 5.91
C ASN A 67 -10.36 -6.70 5.71
N PHE A 68 -9.52 -7.12 6.65
CA PHE A 68 -8.08 -6.90 6.55
C PHE A 68 -7.39 -7.93 5.66
N GLY A 69 -6.35 -7.48 5.00
CA GLY A 69 -5.42 -8.31 4.23
C GLY A 69 -4.00 -7.80 4.38
N ASP A 70 -3.04 -8.65 4.09
CA ASP A 70 -1.63 -8.29 4.08
C ASP A 70 -1.19 -8.02 2.65
N GLY A 71 -0.34 -7.02 2.46
CA GLY A 71 0.12 -6.72 1.12
C GLY A 71 1.32 -5.80 1.08
N ALA A 72 1.97 -5.79 -0.07
CA ALA A 72 3.06 -4.89 -0.37
C ALA A 72 3.04 -4.47 -1.84
N ALA A 73 3.40 -3.23 -2.10
CA ALA A 73 3.62 -2.69 -3.43
C ALA A 73 4.94 -1.93 -3.47
N ALA A 74 5.63 -1.99 -4.60
CA ALA A 74 6.89 -1.29 -4.80
C ALA A 74 6.88 -0.51 -6.11
N PHE A 75 7.44 0.70 -6.08
CA PHE A 75 7.57 1.59 -7.23
C PHE A 75 9.00 2.10 -7.33
N LEU A 76 9.54 2.07 -8.53
CA LEU A 76 10.76 2.78 -8.85
C LEU A 76 10.39 4.11 -9.50
N VAL A 77 10.72 5.21 -8.84
CA VAL A 77 10.55 6.58 -9.34
C VAL A 77 11.88 7.07 -9.88
N SER A 78 11.90 7.59 -11.10
CA SER A 78 13.11 8.12 -11.74
C SER A 78 12.75 9.25 -12.69
N ASP A 79 13.76 9.94 -13.19
CA ASP A 79 13.68 10.99 -14.21
C ASP A 79 13.79 10.45 -15.66
N GLY A 80 13.94 9.14 -15.82
CA GLY A 80 14.03 8.47 -17.13
C GLY A 80 12.67 8.03 -17.68
N ASP A 81 12.72 7.17 -18.71
CA ASP A 81 11.53 6.60 -19.32
C ASP A 81 10.72 5.82 -18.28
N ALA A 82 9.48 6.25 -18.08
CA ALA A 82 8.59 5.67 -17.08
C ALA A 82 7.30 5.20 -17.73
N ILE A 83 6.67 4.17 -17.15
CA ILE A 83 5.38 3.63 -17.59
C ILE A 83 4.21 4.56 -17.29
N ALA A 84 4.38 5.47 -16.34
CA ALA A 84 3.42 6.50 -16.00
C ALA A 84 4.12 7.73 -15.41
N THR A 85 3.57 8.90 -15.65
CA THR A 85 4.01 10.19 -15.11
C THR A 85 3.05 10.68 -14.03
N LEU A 86 3.57 11.41 -13.04
CA LEU A 86 2.77 12.11 -12.04
C LEU A 86 2.20 13.39 -12.63
N GLU A 87 0.88 13.51 -12.73
CA GLU A 87 0.19 14.69 -13.24
C GLU A 87 -0.07 15.75 -12.16
N GLY A 88 -0.35 15.31 -10.96
CA GLY A 88 -0.62 16.21 -9.86
C GLY A 88 -1.16 15.52 -8.62
N PHE A 89 -1.41 16.35 -7.62
CA PHE A 89 -1.74 15.86 -6.30
C PHE A 89 -2.45 16.93 -5.47
N HIS A 90 -3.37 16.49 -4.61
CA HIS A 90 -4.04 17.31 -3.60
C HIS A 90 -4.19 16.51 -2.31
N ALA A 91 -4.08 17.16 -1.15
CA ALA A 91 -4.24 16.51 0.14
C ALA A 91 -4.99 17.39 1.13
N LEU A 92 -5.73 16.75 1.99
CA LEU A 92 -6.37 17.31 3.16
C LEU A 92 -5.78 16.67 4.42
N ALA A 93 -5.63 17.44 5.48
CA ALA A 93 -5.24 16.96 6.79
C ALA A 93 -6.45 16.94 7.72
N ASP A 94 -6.56 15.89 8.51
CA ASP A 94 -7.58 15.73 9.54
C ASP A 94 -6.96 14.98 10.73
N GLU A 95 -7.44 15.22 11.92
CA GLU A 95 -6.92 14.58 13.13
C GLU A 95 -7.58 13.23 13.43
N ILE A 96 -8.72 12.92 12.81
CA ILE A 96 -9.45 11.68 13.09
C ILE A 96 -8.71 10.49 12.48
N THR A 97 -8.19 9.62 13.34
CA THR A 97 -7.55 8.36 12.97
C THR A 97 -8.60 7.25 12.96
N ASP A 98 -8.69 6.49 11.87
CA ASP A 98 -9.64 5.37 11.73
C ASP A 98 -9.19 4.11 12.47
N VAL A 99 -7.93 3.75 12.30
CA VAL A 99 -7.34 2.56 12.90
C VAL A 99 -5.97 2.86 13.49
N TRP A 100 -5.68 2.26 14.63
CA TRP A 100 -4.37 2.42 15.28
C TRP A 100 -4.01 1.15 16.06
N ARG A 101 -2.75 1.02 16.41
CA ARG A 101 -2.26 -0.03 17.30
C ARG A 101 -1.36 0.59 18.36
N PRO A 102 -1.79 0.63 19.63
CA PRO A 102 -0.94 1.11 20.72
C PRO A 102 0.30 0.22 20.90
N THR A 103 1.36 0.81 21.42
CA THR A 103 2.57 0.06 21.76
C THR A 103 2.25 -1.06 22.75
N GLY A 104 2.70 -2.28 22.46
CA GLY A 104 2.45 -3.45 23.30
C GLY A 104 1.10 -4.14 23.05
N HIS A 105 0.26 -3.61 22.17
CA HIS A 105 -0.96 -4.29 21.74
C HIS A 105 -0.71 -5.13 20.49
N GLU A 106 -1.27 -6.32 20.47
CA GLU A 106 -1.18 -7.23 19.33
C GLU A 106 -2.13 -6.83 18.20
N PHE A 107 -3.36 -6.45 18.54
CA PHE A 107 -4.42 -6.18 17.60
C PHE A 107 -4.62 -4.71 17.31
N THR A 108 -5.11 -4.43 16.11
CA THR A 108 -5.54 -3.11 15.66
C THR A 108 -6.85 -2.72 16.38
N HIS A 109 -6.95 -1.46 16.74
CA HIS A 109 -8.13 -0.83 17.32
C HIS A 109 -8.77 0.12 16.32
N THR A 110 -10.04 0.41 16.50
CA THR A 110 -10.81 1.41 15.75
C THR A 110 -11.78 2.14 16.68
N TRP A 111 -12.30 3.25 16.24
CA TRP A 111 -13.43 3.92 16.83
C TRP A 111 -14.75 3.22 16.46
N GLU A 112 -15.86 3.86 16.80
CA GLU A 112 -17.17 3.49 16.27
C GLU A 112 -17.19 3.74 14.76
N ASP A 113 -17.42 2.68 13.95
CA ASP A 113 -17.28 2.70 12.49
C ASP A 113 -18.14 3.79 11.83
N ARG A 114 -19.36 4.00 12.32
CA ARG A 114 -20.28 5.00 11.76
C ARG A 114 -19.72 6.40 11.93
N PHE A 115 -19.14 6.70 13.10
CA PHE A 115 -18.51 7.99 13.37
C PHE A 115 -17.35 8.24 12.41
N VAL A 116 -16.44 7.30 12.29
CA VAL A 116 -15.27 7.43 11.39
C VAL A 116 -15.72 7.64 9.95
N ILE A 117 -16.70 6.87 9.48
CA ILE A 117 -17.17 6.97 8.09
C ILE A 117 -17.86 8.31 7.82
N GLN A 118 -18.69 8.80 8.74
CA GLN A 118 -19.48 10.01 8.54
C GLN A 118 -18.69 11.29 8.76
N GLU A 119 -17.85 11.32 9.78
CA GLU A 119 -17.17 12.54 10.22
C GLU A 119 -15.77 12.69 9.60
N SER A 120 -15.13 11.60 9.15
CA SER A 120 -13.79 11.66 8.61
C SER A 120 -13.65 11.03 7.22
N PHE A 121 -13.88 9.74 7.07
CA PHE A 121 -13.58 9.03 5.82
C PHE A 121 -14.30 9.64 4.61
N THR A 122 -15.63 9.71 4.66
CA THR A 122 -16.45 10.17 3.51
C THR A 122 -16.16 11.64 3.15
N PRO A 123 -16.18 12.60 4.10
CA PRO A 123 -15.90 13.99 3.77
C PRO A 123 -14.48 14.22 3.27
N ASN A 124 -13.49 13.58 3.88
CA ASN A 124 -12.10 13.74 3.46
C ASN A 124 -11.82 13.14 2.08
N MET A 125 -12.32 11.93 1.78
CA MET A 125 -12.16 11.31 0.47
C MET A 125 -12.82 12.14 -0.63
N ASN A 126 -14.06 12.54 -0.44
CA ASN A 126 -14.77 13.38 -1.41
C ASN A 126 -14.11 14.75 -1.57
N GLY A 127 -13.66 15.36 -0.47
CA GLY A 127 -12.97 16.64 -0.49
C GLY A 127 -11.61 16.57 -1.19
N ALA A 128 -10.84 15.50 -0.98
CA ALA A 128 -9.54 15.33 -1.65
C ALA A 128 -9.71 15.12 -3.16
N ILE A 129 -10.69 14.32 -3.57
CA ILE A 129 -10.99 14.11 -4.98
C ILE A 129 -11.48 15.42 -5.63
N ALA A 130 -12.47 16.07 -5.04
CA ALA A 130 -13.02 17.33 -5.58
C ALA A 130 -11.95 18.43 -5.64
N GLY A 131 -11.15 18.60 -4.59
CA GLY A 131 -10.09 19.60 -4.54
C GLY A 131 -8.97 19.32 -5.56
N TYR A 132 -8.68 18.05 -5.84
CA TYR A 132 -7.76 17.71 -6.92
C TYR A 132 -8.34 18.05 -8.30
N LEU A 133 -9.59 17.67 -8.58
CA LEU A 133 -10.25 17.94 -9.87
C LEU A 133 -10.36 19.45 -10.14
N ASP A 134 -10.74 20.23 -9.13
CA ASP A 134 -10.80 21.69 -9.21
C ASP A 134 -9.43 22.29 -9.52
N LYS A 135 -8.40 21.88 -8.76
CA LYS A 135 -7.02 22.36 -8.92
C LYS A 135 -6.42 22.03 -10.31
N SER A 136 -6.76 20.87 -10.85
CA SER A 136 -6.24 20.41 -12.15
C SER A 136 -7.08 20.89 -13.35
N GLY A 137 -8.29 21.41 -13.12
CA GLY A 137 -9.23 21.77 -14.16
C GLY A 137 -9.78 20.56 -14.93
N THR A 138 -9.79 19.38 -14.27
CA THR A 138 -10.27 18.13 -14.88
C THR A 138 -11.59 17.68 -14.24
N SER A 139 -12.27 16.74 -14.88
CA SER A 139 -13.47 16.07 -14.37
C SER A 139 -13.17 14.61 -14.03
N ILE A 140 -14.00 13.98 -13.19
CA ILE A 140 -13.84 12.56 -12.86
C ILE A 140 -13.96 11.66 -14.11
N GLY A 141 -14.72 12.09 -15.13
CA GLY A 141 -14.87 11.37 -16.38
C GLY A 141 -13.63 11.34 -17.27
N ASP A 142 -12.62 12.17 -16.99
CA ASP A 142 -11.35 12.20 -17.73
C ASP A 142 -10.42 11.04 -17.32
N TYR A 143 -10.77 10.31 -16.25
CA TYR A 143 -9.97 9.21 -15.71
C TYR A 143 -10.51 7.84 -16.13
N GLN A 144 -9.70 7.06 -16.84
CA GLN A 144 -10.02 5.71 -17.27
C GLN A 144 -9.94 4.72 -16.11
N ARG A 145 -9.16 5.04 -15.08
CA ARG A 145 -9.04 4.24 -13.86
C ARG A 145 -9.13 5.14 -12.63
N VAL A 146 -9.96 4.74 -11.66
CA VAL A 146 -10.10 5.43 -10.37
C VAL A 146 -9.95 4.40 -9.26
N ALA A 147 -8.86 4.50 -8.52
CA ALA A 147 -8.49 3.62 -7.43
C ALA A 147 -8.77 4.33 -6.08
N LEU A 148 -9.63 3.77 -5.27
CA LEU A 148 -10.08 4.38 -4.02
C LEU A 148 -9.74 3.50 -2.83
N TYR A 149 -9.06 4.05 -1.84
CA TYR A 149 -9.00 3.42 -0.52
C TYR A 149 -10.41 3.39 0.09
N ALA A 150 -10.70 2.33 0.83
CA ALA A 150 -11.86 2.29 1.72
C ALA A 150 -11.65 1.27 2.85
N PRO A 151 -12.30 1.44 4.02
CA PRO A 151 -12.27 0.47 5.09
C PRO A 151 -13.02 -0.82 4.75
N ASP A 152 -14.06 -0.73 3.91
CA ASP A 152 -14.91 -1.84 3.49
C ASP A 152 -15.54 -1.60 2.10
N ALA A 153 -16.16 -2.64 1.54
CA ALA A 153 -16.76 -2.59 0.20
C ALA A 153 -17.95 -1.60 0.08
N ARG A 154 -18.73 -1.41 1.15
CA ARG A 154 -19.87 -0.48 1.17
C ARG A 154 -19.39 0.95 1.13
N SER A 155 -18.41 1.28 1.94
CA SER A 155 -17.79 2.62 2.00
C SER A 155 -17.11 2.96 0.67
N HIS A 156 -16.43 1.99 0.03
CA HIS A 156 -15.87 2.12 -1.31
C HIS A 156 -16.93 2.52 -2.34
N ALA A 157 -18.02 1.77 -2.41
CA ALA A 157 -19.12 2.08 -3.32
C ALA A 157 -19.79 3.42 -3.01
N GLY A 158 -19.82 3.82 -1.73
CA GLY A 158 -20.36 5.11 -1.29
C GLY A 158 -19.57 6.29 -1.83
N VAL A 159 -18.25 6.29 -1.66
CA VAL A 159 -17.36 7.35 -2.17
C VAL A 159 -17.36 7.36 -3.71
N ALA A 160 -17.27 6.20 -4.36
CA ALA A 160 -17.33 6.12 -5.82
C ALA A 160 -18.59 6.78 -6.38
N ARG A 161 -19.75 6.51 -5.77
CA ARG A 161 -21.03 7.12 -6.17
C ARG A 161 -21.04 8.62 -5.92
N ALA A 162 -20.62 9.06 -4.74
CA ALA A 162 -20.60 10.47 -4.37
C ALA A 162 -19.68 11.31 -5.27
N SER A 163 -18.55 10.74 -5.68
CA SER A 163 -17.61 11.38 -6.60
C SER A 163 -17.97 11.21 -8.09
N GLY A 164 -19.07 10.53 -8.41
CA GLY A 164 -19.53 10.34 -9.80
C GLY A 164 -18.65 9.38 -10.63
N VAL A 165 -17.91 8.48 -9.99
CA VAL A 165 -17.03 7.52 -10.68
C VAL A 165 -17.88 6.52 -11.47
N GLY A 166 -17.60 6.41 -12.78
CA GLY A 166 -18.24 5.42 -13.66
C GLY A 166 -17.82 4.00 -13.29
N LYS A 167 -18.72 3.03 -13.49
CA LYS A 167 -18.44 1.61 -13.13
C LYS A 167 -17.22 1.04 -13.84
N ASP A 168 -17.01 1.40 -15.08
CA ASP A 168 -15.90 0.88 -15.91
C ASP A 168 -14.56 1.50 -15.53
N ALA A 169 -14.58 2.72 -14.99
CA ALA A 169 -13.40 3.39 -14.48
C ALA A 169 -13.03 2.97 -13.04
N LEU A 170 -14.00 2.49 -12.26
CA LEU A 170 -13.78 2.15 -10.87
C LEU A 170 -12.92 0.89 -10.73
N GLN A 171 -11.73 1.06 -10.15
CA GLN A 171 -10.85 -0.06 -9.85
C GLN A 171 -11.46 -0.97 -8.78
N SER A 172 -11.35 -2.28 -8.96
CA SER A 172 -11.81 -3.25 -7.95
C SER A 172 -11.14 -3.00 -6.60
N PRO A 173 -11.89 -2.90 -5.50
CA PRO A 173 -11.31 -2.66 -4.17
C PRO A 173 -10.65 -3.90 -3.56
N LEU A 174 -10.60 -5.02 -4.26
CA LEU A 174 -9.98 -6.29 -3.84
C LEU A 174 -10.58 -6.93 -2.58
N PHE A 175 -11.70 -6.42 -2.05
CA PHE A 175 -12.43 -7.06 -0.94
C PHE A 175 -12.93 -8.46 -1.34
N GLY A 176 -12.85 -9.41 -0.40
CA GLY A 176 -13.16 -10.82 -0.66
C GLY A 176 -12.07 -11.58 -1.44
N ARG A 177 -11.00 -10.91 -1.87
CA ARG A 177 -9.86 -11.52 -2.57
C ARG A 177 -8.54 -11.28 -1.86
N LEU A 178 -8.26 -10.06 -1.45
CA LEU A 178 -7.10 -9.63 -0.68
C LEU A 178 -7.52 -9.01 0.65
N GLY A 179 -8.48 -8.10 0.64
CA GLY A 179 -8.86 -7.27 1.77
C GLY A 179 -8.09 -5.95 1.82
N ASN A 180 -8.34 -5.15 2.86
CA ASN A 180 -7.68 -3.87 3.09
C ASN A 180 -6.27 -4.10 3.64
N ALA A 181 -5.28 -3.86 2.80
CA ALA A 181 -3.85 -3.99 3.11
C ALA A 181 -3.24 -2.70 3.69
N GLY A 182 -4.01 -1.91 4.43
CA GLY A 182 -3.52 -0.72 5.12
C GLY A 182 -2.80 0.26 4.21
N THR A 183 -1.58 0.63 4.59
CA THR A 183 -0.76 1.59 3.83
C THR A 183 -0.39 1.10 2.42
N ALA A 184 -0.46 -0.22 2.17
CA ALA A 184 -0.25 -0.79 0.84
C ALA A 184 -1.52 -0.84 -0.02
N PHE A 185 -2.71 -0.57 0.52
CA PHE A 185 -3.97 -0.82 -0.18
C PHE A 185 -4.15 0.06 -1.43
N ALA A 186 -4.04 1.38 -1.31
CA ALA A 186 -4.10 2.28 -2.46
C ALA A 186 -2.94 2.08 -3.45
N PRO A 187 -1.67 1.91 -3.01
CA PRO A 187 -0.57 1.47 -3.86
C PRO A 187 -0.84 0.18 -4.63
N LEU A 188 -1.41 -0.85 -4.02
CA LEU A 188 -1.78 -2.10 -4.71
C LEU A 188 -2.86 -1.88 -5.76
N GLN A 189 -3.83 -1.02 -5.50
CA GLN A 189 -4.85 -0.68 -6.49
C GLN A 189 -4.25 0.11 -7.66
N LEU A 190 -3.25 0.97 -7.42
CA LEU A 190 -2.48 1.63 -8.50
C LEU A 190 -1.75 0.60 -9.35
N VAL A 191 -1.09 -0.40 -8.74
CA VAL A 191 -0.47 -1.50 -9.50
C VAL A 191 -1.51 -2.23 -10.34
N ALA A 192 -2.66 -2.59 -9.77
CA ALA A 192 -3.73 -3.27 -10.50
C ALA A 192 -4.32 -2.43 -11.64
N ALA A 193 -4.39 -1.10 -11.48
CA ALA A 193 -4.79 -0.19 -12.52
C ALA A 193 -3.75 -0.16 -13.67
N LEU A 194 -2.46 -0.04 -13.34
CA LEU A 194 -1.37 -0.04 -14.31
C LEU A 194 -1.27 -1.36 -15.09
N GLU A 195 -1.58 -2.52 -14.47
CA GLU A 195 -1.60 -3.82 -15.15
C GLU A 195 -2.64 -3.91 -16.28
N THR A 196 -3.66 -3.07 -16.25
CA THR A 196 -4.78 -3.11 -17.21
C THR A 196 -4.92 -1.85 -18.05
N SER A 197 -4.07 -0.85 -17.82
CA SER A 197 -4.10 0.42 -18.56
C SER A 197 -3.32 0.32 -19.88
N GLY A 198 -3.83 1.01 -20.90
CA GLY A 198 -3.13 1.29 -22.14
C GLY A 198 -2.36 2.62 -22.08
N PRO A 199 -1.62 2.96 -23.19
CA PRO A 199 -0.94 4.25 -23.30
C PRO A 199 -1.90 5.45 -23.25
N GLY A 200 -1.46 6.54 -22.60
CA GLY A 200 -2.21 7.78 -22.53
C GLY A 200 -3.40 7.77 -21.56
N GLU A 201 -3.71 6.66 -20.89
CA GLU A 201 -4.79 6.58 -19.92
C GLU A 201 -4.45 7.35 -18.64
N LYS A 202 -5.45 8.03 -18.08
CA LYS A 202 -5.34 8.73 -16.80
C LYS A 202 -5.86 7.88 -15.66
N ILE A 203 -5.10 7.85 -14.58
CA ILE A 203 -5.39 7.09 -13.36
C ILE A 203 -5.48 8.08 -12.20
N LEU A 204 -6.59 8.07 -11.47
CA LEU A 204 -6.75 8.80 -10.21
C LEU A 204 -6.68 7.81 -9.05
N VAL A 205 -5.83 8.08 -8.07
CA VAL A 205 -5.71 7.31 -6.83
C VAL A 205 -6.10 8.22 -5.68
N ALA A 206 -7.06 7.81 -4.87
CA ALA A 206 -7.39 8.51 -3.63
C ALA A 206 -7.19 7.59 -2.43
N ASN A 207 -6.50 8.12 -1.41
CA ASN A 207 -6.15 7.38 -0.20
C ASN A 207 -6.58 8.15 1.05
N PHE A 208 -6.86 7.41 2.12
CA PHE A 208 -7.34 7.93 3.39
C PHE A 208 -6.41 7.55 4.54
N GLY A 209 -6.30 8.44 5.51
CA GLY A 209 -5.58 8.26 6.78
C GLY A 209 -5.15 9.62 7.34
N ASN A 210 -5.72 10.03 8.48
CA ASN A 210 -5.55 11.37 9.04
C ASN A 210 -5.79 12.47 8.00
N GLY A 211 -6.98 12.45 7.39
CA GLY A 211 -7.36 13.15 6.18
C GLY A 211 -7.29 12.26 4.95
N ALA A 212 -7.18 12.84 3.76
CA ALA A 212 -7.10 12.11 2.50
C ALA A 212 -6.18 12.79 1.50
N ASP A 213 -5.71 12.03 0.52
CA ASP A 213 -5.03 12.57 -0.66
C ASP A 213 -5.62 12.01 -1.96
N ALA A 214 -5.47 12.78 -3.04
CA ALA A 214 -5.77 12.37 -4.39
C ALA A 214 -4.56 12.66 -5.26
N THR A 215 -4.10 11.65 -6.00
CA THR A 215 -2.92 11.70 -6.84
C THR A 215 -3.28 11.18 -8.23
N ALA A 216 -2.92 11.90 -9.27
CA ALA A 216 -3.19 11.49 -10.63
C ALA A 216 -1.91 11.15 -11.39
N PHE A 217 -2.06 10.16 -12.24
CA PHE A 217 -1.00 9.67 -13.12
C PHE A 217 -1.53 9.60 -14.56
N GLN A 218 -0.62 9.71 -15.51
CA GLN A 218 -0.89 9.40 -16.91
C GLN A 218 0.10 8.36 -17.41
N THR A 219 -0.41 7.29 -18.02
CA THR A 219 0.43 6.24 -18.60
C THR A 219 1.11 6.73 -19.87
N THR A 220 2.28 6.22 -20.14
CA THR A 220 3.08 6.51 -21.34
C THR A 220 3.07 5.33 -22.30
N ASP A 221 3.65 5.51 -23.49
CA ASP A 221 3.83 4.43 -24.45
C ASP A 221 4.71 3.29 -23.91
N ALA A 222 5.59 3.59 -22.93
CA ALA A 222 6.45 2.60 -22.30
C ALA A 222 5.66 1.50 -21.55
N ILE A 223 4.39 1.73 -21.22
CA ILE A 223 3.54 0.72 -20.57
C ILE A 223 3.33 -0.52 -21.46
N THR A 224 3.39 -0.35 -22.78
CA THR A 224 3.28 -1.47 -23.74
C THR A 224 4.47 -2.43 -23.68
N ASN A 225 5.60 -1.95 -23.18
CA ASN A 225 6.84 -2.71 -23.04
C ASN A 225 6.96 -3.41 -21.68
N LEU A 226 5.95 -3.28 -20.84
CA LEU A 226 5.86 -4.02 -19.59
C LEU A 226 5.75 -5.52 -19.91
N GLY A 227 6.86 -6.24 -19.86
CA GLY A 227 6.82 -7.71 -19.89
C GLY A 227 6.01 -8.29 -18.73
N GLU A 228 5.93 -9.62 -18.65
CA GLU A 228 5.22 -10.29 -17.55
C GLU A 228 5.73 -9.79 -16.20
N ARG A 229 4.81 -9.27 -15.37
CA ARG A 229 5.09 -8.75 -14.03
C ARG A 229 4.36 -9.59 -12.99
N ARG A 230 5.03 -9.77 -11.84
CA ARG A 230 4.43 -10.41 -10.66
C ARG A 230 3.63 -9.37 -9.86
N GLY A 231 2.65 -8.74 -10.50
CA GLY A 231 1.78 -7.75 -9.91
C GLY A 231 0.60 -8.36 -9.16
N VAL A 232 -0.48 -7.59 -9.03
CA VAL A 232 -1.66 -7.97 -8.25
C VAL A 232 -2.34 -9.19 -8.86
N ASN A 233 -2.59 -9.20 -10.17
CA ASN A 233 -3.30 -10.29 -10.84
C ASN A 233 -2.52 -11.60 -10.78
N TRP A 234 -1.20 -11.55 -10.96
CA TRP A 234 -0.34 -12.72 -10.84
C TRP A 234 -0.40 -13.35 -9.44
N ASN A 235 -0.33 -12.52 -8.39
CA ASN A 235 -0.39 -12.98 -7.00
C ASN A 235 -1.78 -13.55 -6.67
N LEU A 236 -2.85 -12.87 -7.08
CA LEU A 236 -4.21 -13.34 -6.82
C LEU A 236 -4.54 -14.66 -7.54
N ALA A 237 -3.95 -14.91 -8.72
CA ALA A 237 -4.11 -16.17 -9.43
C ALA A 237 -3.42 -17.34 -8.73
N ARG A 238 -2.41 -17.08 -7.90
CA ARG A 238 -1.59 -18.09 -7.19
C ARG A 238 -1.95 -18.24 -5.71
N ARG A 239 -3.02 -17.59 -5.26
CA ARG A 239 -3.45 -17.71 -3.87
C ARG A 239 -3.74 -19.18 -3.51
N ARG A 240 -3.31 -19.57 -2.33
CA ARG A 240 -3.69 -20.84 -1.71
C ARG A 240 -4.95 -20.62 -0.87
N VAL A 241 -5.95 -21.44 -1.07
CA VAL A 241 -7.12 -21.48 -0.19
C VAL A 241 -6.73 -22.18 1.09
N VAL A 242 -7.15 -21.63 2.21
CA VAL A 242 -7.00 -22.24 3.55
C VAL A 242 -8.30 -22.92 3.87
N ASP A 243 -8.24 -24.21 4.23
CA ASP A 243 -9.42 -25.06 4.34
C ASP A 243 -10.20 -24.89 5.66
N SER A 244 -9.53 -24.36 6.68
CA SER A 244 -10.14 -24.17 8.00
C SER A 244 -9.72 -22.83 8.64
N TYR A 245 -10.55 -22.38 9.59
CA TYR A 245 -10.21 -21.21 10.41
C TYR A 245 -8.98 -21.48 11.29
N ASP A 246 -8.81 -22.70 11.78
CA ASP A 246 -7.66 -23.09 12.60
C ASP A 246 -6.35 -22.98 11.82
N ASP A 247 -6.34 -23.37 10.54
CA ASP A 247 -5.16 -23.21 9.68
C ASP A 247 -4.86 -21.74 9.38
N TYR A 248 -5.90 -20.92 9.23
CA TYR A 248 -5.73 -19.47 9.11
C TYR A 248 -5.11 -18.88 10.38
N VAL A 249 -5.61 -19.21 11.56
CA VAL A 249 -5.09 -18.74 12.86
C VAL A 249 -3.63 -19.15 13.04
N LYS A 250 -3.27 -20.38 12.68
CA LYS A 250 -1.86 -20.84 12.67
C LYS A 250 -1.00 -20.07 11.69
N ALA A 251 -1.50 -19.86 10.46
CA ALA A 251 -0.76 -19.12 9.43
C ALA A 251 -0.52 -17.66 9.79
N LYS A 252 -1.44 -17.06 10.57
CA LYS A 252 -1.31 -15.70 11.11
C LYS A 252 -0.46 -15.61 12.39
N GLY A 253 -0.02 -16.75 12.94
CA GLY A 253 0.71 -16.77 14.21
C GLY A 253 -0.13 -16.41 15.43
N LEU A 254 -1.46 -16.55 15.33
CA LEU A 254 -2.40 -16.25 16.42
C LEU A 254 -2.67 -17.45 17.34
N ALA A 255 -2.28 -18.65 16.93
CA ALA A 255 -2.26 -19.82 17.79
C ALA A 255 -0.87 -19.99 18.38
N ALA A 256 -0.80 -20.28 19.68
CA ALA A 256 0.47 -20.71 20.28
C ALA A 256 1.02 -21.91 19.49
N SER A 257 2.23 -21.79 18.97
CA SER A 257 2.92 -22.89 18.32
C SER A 257 3.97 -23.45 19.26
N GLU A 258 4.29 -24.73 19.13
CA GLU A 258 5.41 -25.34 19.87
C GLU A 258 6.75 -24.62 19.57
N TRP A 259 6.84 -23.91 18.45
CA TRP A 259 7.98 -23.10 18.05
C TRP A 259 8.13 -21.79 18.86
N ASP A 260 7.05 -21.30 19.48
CA ASP A 260 7.08 -20.11 20.32
C ASP A 260 7.70 -20.40 21.71
N ALA A 261 7.96 -21.66 22.01
CA ALA A 261 8.55 -22.10 23.27
C ALA A 261 10.07 -21.82 23.37
N GLY A 262 10.55 -20.74 22.78
CA GLY A 262 11.87 -20.18 23.09
C GLY A 262 13.01 -20.47 22.10
N THR A 263 12.73 -20.99 20.94
CA THR A 263 13.76 -21.29 19.92
C THR A 263 13.74 -20.36 18.71
N ASN A 264 12.78 -19.45 18.61
CA ASN A 264 12.78 -18.45 17.55
C ASN A 264 13.78 -17.35 17.91
N PRO A 265 14.90 -17.23 17.21
CA PRO A 265 15.94 -16.24 17.55
C PRO A 265 15.48 -14.79 17.36
N GLY A 266 14.24 -14.52 16.92
CA GLY A 266 13.71 -13.16 16.75
C GLY A 266 14.54 -12.29 15.81
N LEU A 267 15.52 -12.87 15.15
CA LEU A 267 16.43 -12.22 14.23
C LEU A 267 16.05 -12.56 12.81
N SER A 268 16.18 -11.58 11.97
CA SER A 268 16.14 -11.79 10.55
C SER A 268 17.33 -12.68 10.14
N ALA A 269 17.13 -13.98 10.16
CA ALA A 269 18.11 -14.93 9.66
C ALA A 269 18.57 -14.58 8.23
N THR A 270 17.66 -14.04 7.43
CA THR A 270 17.94 -13.58 6.07
C THR A 270 19.06 -12.57 6.01
N ILE A 271 19.11 -11.61 6.95
CA ILE A 271 20.18 -10.60 6.98
C ILE A 271 21.50 -11.25 7.37
N LEU A 272 21.49 -12.10 8.40
CA LEU A 272 22.68 -12.82 8.82
C LEU A 272 23.24 -13.66 7.67
N PHE A 273 22.41 -14.33 6.90
CA PHE A 273 22.85 -15.10 5.75
C PHE A 273 23.46 -14.24 4.65
N ARG A 274 22.89 -13.08 4.38
CA ARG A 274 23.43 -12.18 3.37
C ARG A 274 24.75 -11.53 3.79
N GLU A 275 24.82 -11.12 5.04
CA GLU A 275 26.02 -10.42 5.53
C GLU A 275 27.23 -11.31 5.64
N ARG A 276 27.04 -12.63 5.36
CA ARG A 276 28.07 -13.55 5.53
C ARG A 276 28.19 -14.62 4.53
N ASP A 277 27.90 -14.28 3.32
CA ASP A 277 28.32 -15.16 2.24
C ASP A 277 29.75 -15.60 2.38
N ASP A 278 30.63 -14.71 2.85
CA ASP A 278 32.04 -14.95 3.04
C ASP A 278 32.40 -15.50 4.44
N ASP A 279 31.43 -15.53 5.36
CA ASP A 279 31.70 -15.90 6.74
C ASP A 279 30.67 -16.86 7.37
N LEU A 280 30.50 -18.00 6.75
CA LEU A 280 29.65 -19.07 7.26
C LEU A 280 30.10 -19.57 8.66
N SER A 281 31.32 -19.23 9.08
CA SER A 281 31.82 -19.61 10.40
C SER A 281 31.06 -18.94 11.52
N LEU A 282 30.47 -17.77 11.29
CA LEU A 282 29.60 -17.11 12.25
C LEU A 282 28.34 -17.91 12.60
N LEU A 283 27.97 -18.84 11.76
CA LEU A 283 26.80 -19.72 11.96
C LEU A 283 27.24 -21.11 12.52
N GLY A 284 28.49 -21.28 12.91
CA GLY A 284 28.96 -22.52 13.48
C GLY A 284 29.07 -23.67 12.47
N GLN A 285 29.13 -23.38 11.21
CA GLN A 285 29.29 -24.39 10.15
C GLN A 285 30.78 -24.67 9.89
N LYS A 286 31.47 -25.19 10.87
CA LYS A 286 32.80 -25.77 10.69
C LYS A 286 32.74 -27.27 10.88
#